data_6fc1e2bd46a2c24a34ff2e1825cc0990
#
_entry.id   6fc1e2bd46a2c24a34ff2e1825cc0990
#
_cell.length_a   1.000
_cell.length_b   1.000
_cell.length_c   1.000
_cell.angle_alpha   90.00
_cell.angle_beta   90.00
_cell.angle_gamma   90.00
#
_symmetry.space_group_name_H-M   'P 1'
#
loop_
_entity.id
_entity.type
_entity.pdbx_description
1 polymer ?
#
loop_
_entity_poly.entity_id
_entity_poly.type
_entity_poly.pdbx_seq_one_letter_code
_entity_poly.pdbx_strand_id
1 'polypeptide(L)'
;MNSDATLDIAIVGGGIIGICAAAFLGEAGRSVTVFDRTGICEETSSGNAAAFAFSDVLPLAHKGMLRQLPKWLADPLGPLSIPPTYLPKLLPWLFRFWRAGAPGNYEASLAAQVTMMKLAEAEWAGLMARSGTARMLREDGSLELYESESEFKASLSGWSARQRFGIGFRHVEGSDLADLQSGLSPRFIKGTFVPGWKTVADPK
;
A
#
# COMPACT_ATOMS: atom_id res chain seq x y z
N MET A 1 -37.70 27.19 -13.16
CA MET A 1 -37.13 26.08 -13.91
C MET A 1 -35.63 26.11 -13.67
N ASN A 2 -35.16 25.46 -12.58
CA ASN A 2 -33.74 25.24 -12.36
C ASN A 2 -33.38 23.96 -13.13
N SER A 3 -32.75 24.12 -14.29
CA SER A 3 -32.05 23.00 -14.91
C SER A 3 -30.79 22.78 -14.06
N ASP A 4 -30.85 21.87 -13.11
CA ASP A 4 -29.64 21.26 -12.59
C ASP A 4 -28.95 20.56 -13.79
N ALA A 5 -28.06 21.32 -14.42
CA ALA A 5 -27.21 20.77 -15.45
C ALA A 5 -26.32 19.71 -14.77
N THR A 6 -26.68 18.44 -14.90
CA THR A 6 -25.81 17.34 -14.52
C THR A 6 -24.54 17.50 -15.33
N LEU A 7 -23.44 17.85 -14.67
CA LEU A 7 -22.14 17.93 -15.33
C LEU A 7 -21.75 16.51 -15.77
N ASP A 8 -21.60 16.30 -17.06
CA ASP A 8 -21.06 15.07 -17.60
C ASP A 8 -19.56 14.99 -17.27
N ILE A 9 -19.17 13.91 -16.63
CA ILE A 9 -17.78 13.67 -16.20
C ILE A 9 -17.22 12.53 -17.03
N ALA A 10 -16.10 12.79 -17.70
CA ALA A 10 -15.34 11.79 -18.41
C ALA A 10 -14.17 11.31 -17.52
N ILE A 11 -14.07 10.01 -17.30
CA ILE A 11 -12.95 9.36 -16.61
C ILE A 11 -12.14 8.59 -17.63
N VAL A 12 -10.86 8.86 -17.73
CA VAL A 12 -9.93 8.13 -18.59
C VAL A 12 -9.17 7.11 -17.77
N GLY A 13 -9.40 5.85 -18.04
CA GLY A 13 -8.84 4.70 -17.33
C GLY A 13 -9.88 3.97 -16.50
N GLY A 14 -10.18 2.72 -16.87
CA GLY A 14 -11.13 1.81 -16.21
C GLY A 14 -10.47 0.88 -15.18
N GLY A 15 -9.28 1.22 -14.66
CA GLY A 15 -8.68 0.53 -13.53
C GLY A 15 -9.38 0.84 -12.21
N ILE A 16 -8.91 0.25 -11.11
CA ILE A 16 -9.54 0.38 -9.78
C ILE A 16 -9.80 1.82 -9.36
N ILE A 17 -8.88 2.74 -9.66
CA ILE A 17 -9.04 4.17 -9.32
C ILE A 17 -10.20 4.79 -10.12
N GLY A 18 -10.24 4.56 -11.43
CA GLY A 18 -11.27 5.12 -12.29
C GLY A 18 -12.66 4.57 -11.97
N ILE A 19 -12.76 3.28 -11.69
CA ILE A 19 -14.04 2.63 -11.34
C ILE A 19 -14.54 3.11 -9.98
N CYS A 20 -13.67 3.21 -8.97
CA CYS A 20 -14.06 3.77 -7.67
C CYS A 20 -14.51 5.23 -7.80
N ALA A 21 -13.78 6.06 -8.56
CA ALA A 21 -14.18 7.44 -8.81
C ALA A 21 -15.55 7.52 -9.51
N ALA A 22 -15.78 6.66 -10.51
CA ALA A 22 -17.08 6.59 -11.20
C ALA A 22 -18.21 6.20 -10.25
N ALA A 23 -17.99 5.22 -9.37
CA ALA A 23 -18.97 4.78 -8.38
C ALA A 23 -19.37 5.91 -7.43
N PHE A 24 -18.39 6.58 -6.80
CA PHE A 24 -18.66 7.68 -5.87
C PHE A 24 -19.31 8.89 -6.54
N LEU A 25 -18.90 9.23 -7.77
CA LEU A 25 -19.50 10.32 -8.52
C LEU A 25 -20.93 9.98 -8.94
N GLY A 26 -21.18 8.75 -9.35
CA GLY A 26 -22.53 8.27 -9.68
C GLY A 26 -23.45 8.29 -8.46
N GLU A 27 -22.98 7.84 -7.29
CA GLU A 27 -23.72 7.95 -6.01
C GLU A 27 -24.01 9.39 -5.64
N ALA A 28 -23.13 10.33 -6.00
CA ALA A 28 -23.34 11.77 -5.83
C ALA A 28 -24.27 12.38 -6.90
N GLY A 29 -24.92 11.56 -7.72
CA GLY A 29 -25.89 11.99 -8.75
C GLY A 29 -25.26 12.62 -9.98
N ARG A 30 -23.97 12.33 -10.27
CA ARG A 30 -23.30 12.84 -11.46
C ARG A 30 -23.45 11.84 -12.62
N SER A 31 -23.59 12.37 -13.85
CA SER A 31 -23.46 11.56 -15.07
C SER A 31 -21.98 11.31 -15.34
N VAL A 32 -21.58 10.05 -15.41
CA VAL A 32 -20.17 9.65 -15.54
C VAL A 32 -20.00 8.68 -16.70
N THR A 33 -19.03 8.94 -17.57
CA THR A 33 -18.60 8.03 -18.64
C THR A 33 -17.15 7.63 -18.42
N VAL A 34 -16.86 6.32 -18.37
CA VAL A 34 -15.50 5.79 -18.25
C VAL A 34 -15.01 5.35 -19.61
N PHE A 35 -13.84 5.83 -20.01
CA PHE A 35 -13.13 5.43 -21.23
C PHE A 35 -11.91 4.61 -20.86
N ASP A 36 -11.82 3.40 -21.41
CA ASP A 36 -10.64 2.54 -21.26
C ASP A 36 -10.25 1.95 -22.62
N ARG A 37 -8.95 1.68 -22.81
CA ARG A 37 -8.42 1.17 -24.08
C ARG A 37 -8.57 -0.34 -24.25
N THR A 38 -8.63 -1.09 -23.15
CA THR A 38 -8.61 -2.56 -23.13
C THR A 38 -9.83 -3.17 -22.45
N GLY A 39 -10.41 -2.46 -21.49
CA GLY A 39 -11.54 -2.92 -20.70
C GLY A 39 -11.35 -2.67 -19.21
N ILE A 40 -12.42 -2.88 -18.44
CA ILE A 40 -12.43 -2.60 -17.01
C ILE A 40 -11.47 -3.55 -16.27
N CYS A 41 -10.51 -2.98 -15.56
CA CYS A 41 -9.51 -3.67 -14.74
C CYS A 41 -8.62 -4.69 -15.51
N GLU A 42 -8.50 -4.57 -16.83
CA GLU A 42 -7.76 -5.53 -17.67
C GLU A 42 -6.23 -5.38 -17.58
N GLU A 43 -5.72 -4.25 -17.10
CA GLU A 43 -4.29 -3.98 -17.06
C GLU A 43 -3.72 -4.06 -15.63
N THR A 44 -3.14 -2.98 -15.13
CA THR A 44 -2.44 -2.94 -13.83
C THR A 44 -3.30 -3.43 -12.65
N SER A 45 -4.61 -3.19 -12.70
CA SER A 45 -5.50 -3.60 -11.62
C SER A 45 -5.70 -5.10 -11.54
N SER A 46 -5.62 -5.84 -12.65
CA SER A 46 -5.67 -7.31 -12.64
C SER A 46 -4.35 -7.95 -12.22
N GLY A 47 -3.23 -7.23 -12.33
CA GLY A 47 -1.89 -7.73 -12.03
C GLY A 47 -1.35 -7.37 -10.64
N ASN A 48 -2.19 -6.89 -9.72
CA ASN A 48 -1.75 -6.51 -8.38
C ASN A 48 -1.68 -7.70 -7.41
N ALA A 49 -1.19 -7.47 -6.19
CA ALA A 49 -1.01 -8.49 -5.16
C ALA A 49 -2.31 -8.90 -4.44
N ALA A 50 -3.47 -8.41 -4.84
CA ALA A 50 -4.77 -8.69 -4.22
C ALA A 50 -4.84 -8.36 -2.71
N ALA A 51 -4.02 -7.43 -2.23
CA ALA A 51 -3.88 -7.09 -0.82
C ALA A 51 -4.34 -5.66 -0.52
N PHE A 52 -5.09 -5.49 0.55
CA PHE A 52 -5.50 -4.21 1.12
C PHE A 52 -4.67 -3.94 2.38
N ALA A 53 -3.62 -3.15 2.22
CA ALA A 53 -2.60 -2.89 3.23
C ALA A 53 -2.81 -1.54 3.93
N PHE A 54 -3.97 -1.31 4.56
CA PHE A 54 -4.30 -0.03 5.20
C PHE A 54 -3.35 0.35 6.35
N SER A 55 -2.66 -0.63 6.92
CA SER A 55 -1.63 -0.43 7.95
C SER A 55 -0.25 -0.06 7.39
N ASP A 56 -0.07 -0.05 6.05
CA ASP A 56 1.22 0.28 5.45
C ASP A 56 1.33 1.78 5.20
N VAL A 57 1.62 2.49 6.29
CA VAL A 57 1.59 3.95 6.38
C VAL A 57 2.97 4.59 6.36
N LEU A 58 4.06 3.80 6.36
CA LEU A 58 5.41 4.38 6.44
C LEU A 58 5.82 4.97 5.09
N PRO A 59 6.23 6.25 5.06
CA PRO A 59 6.78 6.83 3.85
C PRO A 59 8.04 6.10 3.37
N LEU A 60 8.15 5.84 2.08
CA LEU A 60 9.33 5.21 1.49
C LEU A 60 10.61 6.05 1.68
N ALA A 61 10.47 7.39 1.59
CA ALA A 61 11.59 8.29 1.79
C ALA A 61 11.91 8.42 3.28
N HIS A 62 13.04 7.89 3.73
CA HIS A 62 13.53 8.00 5.11
C HIS A 62 15.06 8.20 5.15
N LYS A 63 15.59 8.72 6.27
CA LYS A 63 17.02 9.05 6.42
C LYS A 63 17.99 7.88 6.17
N GLY A 64 17.60 6.66 6.48
CA GLY A 64 18.45 5.47 6.33
C GLY A 64 18.58 4.95 4.89
N MET A 65 17.73 5.40 4.00
CA MET A 65 17.60 4.83 2.65
C MET A 65 18.86 5.01 1.78
N LEU A 66 19.53 6.17 1.86
CA LEU A 66 20.76 6.40 1.10
C LEU A 66 21.88 5.41 1.46
N ARG A 67 21.90 4.91 2.70
CA ARG A 67 22.87 3.89 3.11
C ARG A 67 22.59 2.53 2.52
N GLN A 68 21.32 2.25 2.20
CA GLN A 68 20.88 1.00 1.59
C GLN A 68 20.97 1.02 0.06
N LEU A 69 21.00 2.22 -0.54
CA LEU A 69 20.99 2.40 -1.99
C LEU A 69 22.10 1.63 -2.71
N PRO A 70 23.39 1.64 -2.27
CA PRO A 70 24.43 0.87 -2.92
C PRO A 70 24.17 -0.64 -2.90
N LYS A 71 23.63 -1.16 -1.79
CA LYS A 71 23.26 -2.58 -1.67
C LYS A 71 22.13 -2.94 -2.64
N TRP A 72 21.11 -2.11 -2.74
CA TRP A 72 19.96 -2.34 -3.64
C TRP A 72 20.35 -2.28 -5.12
N LEU A 73 21.26 -1.37 -5.48
CA LEU A 73 21.75 -1.25 -6.87
C LEU A 73 22.72 -2.39 -7.26
N ALA A 74 23.41 -2.98 -6.29
CA ALA A 74 24.34 -4.08 -6.52
C ALA A 74 23.63 -5.46 -6.56
N ASP A 75 22.41 -5.55 -6.05
CA ASP A 75 21.63 -6.78 -6.01
C ASP A 75 20.77 -6.90 -7.27
N PRO A 76 21.00 -7.88 -8.17
CA PRO A 76 20.19 -8.07 -9.36
C PRO A 76 18.71 -8.39 -9.07
N LEU A 77 18.42 -8.90 -7.86
CA LEU A 77 17.07 -9.19 -7.37
C LEU A 77 16.56 -8.11 -6.41
N GLY A 78 17.32 -7.03 -6.26
CA GLY A 78 17.00 -5.93 -5.37
C GLY A 78 15.76 -5.15 -5.81
N PRO A 79 15.17 -4.39 -4.88
CA PRO A 79 13.94 -3.64 -5.12
C PRO A 79 14.11 -2.46 -6.08
N LEU A 80 15.35 -2.13 -6.47
CA LEU A 80 15.66 -0.96 -7.29
C LEU A 80 16.61 -1.32 -8.43
N SER A 81 16.12 -1.22 -9.66
CA SER A 81 16.91 -1.35 -10.88
C SER A 81 16.87 -0.03 -11.66
N ILE A 82 18.04 0.61 -11.84
CA ILE A 82 18.15 1.87 -12.58
C ILE A 82 19.12 1.67 -13.74
N PRO A 83 18.65 1.73 -15.00
CA PRO A 83 19.55 1.72 -16.15
C PRO A 83 20.51 2.91 -16.06
N PRO A 84 21.84 2.70 -16.21
CA PRO A 84 22.84 3.79 -16.09
C PRO A 84 22.56 4.98 -17.00
N THR A 85 22.04 4.72 -18.19
CA THR A 85 21.66 5.76 -19.18
C THR A 85 20.50 6.65 -18.73
N TYR A 86 19.66 6.16 -17.79
CA TYR A 86 18.52 6.91 -17.26
C TYR A 86 18.88 7.74 -16.02
N LEU A 87 19.99 7.41 -15.35
CA LEU A 87 20.39 8.06 -14.10
C LEU A 87 20.43 9.59 -14.17
N PRO A 88 20.99 10.24 -15.22
CA PRO A 88 21.01 11.70 -15.30
C PRO A 88 19.61 12.33 -15.31
N LYS A 89 18.64 11.67 -15.95
CA LYS A 89 17.23 12.13 -15.98
C LYS A 89 16.53 11.94 -14.64
N LEU A 90 16.97 10.95 -13.85
CA LEU A 90 16.40 10.61 -12.56
C LEU A 90 16.95 11.47 -11.40
N LEU A 91 18.13 12.07 -11.54
CA LEU A 91 18.79 12.85 -10.48
C LEU A 91 17.91 13.94 -9.84
N PRO A 92 17.15 14.76 -10.59
CA PRO A 92 16.29 15.78 -9.97
C PRO A 92 15.21 15.17 -9.08
N TRP A 93 14.67 14.00 -9.47
CA TRP A 93 13.69 13.26 -8.68
C TRP A 93 14.34 12.66 -7.44
N LEU A 94 15.50 12.02 -7.56
CA LEU A 94 16.26 11.46 -6.43
C LEU A 94 16.59 12.53 -5.38
N PHE A 95 16.94 13.72 -5.80
CA PHE A 95 17.19 14.84 -4.89
C PHE A 95 15.91 15.23 -4.11
N ARG A 96 14.77 15.35 -4.80
CA ARG A 96 13.49 15.63 -4.14
C ARG A 96 13.08 14.51 -3.19
N PHE A 97 13.27 13.28 -3.61
CA PHE A 97 12.97 12.10 -2.82
C PHE A 97 13.84 12.03 -1.55
N TRP A 98 15.13 12.32 -1.67
CA TRP A 98 16.00 12.45 -0.52
C TRP A 98 15.56 13.55 0.46
N ARG A 99 15.19 14.74 -0.05
CA ARG A 99 14.65 15.84 0.77
C ARG A 99 13.36 15.46 1.49
N ALA A 100 12.53 14.64 0.86
CA ALA A 100 11.30 14.14 1.48
C ALA A 100 11.57 13.29 2.73
N GLY A 101 12.73 12.61 2.80
CA GLY A 101 13.18 11.86 3.98
C GLY A 101 13.73 12.72 5.12
N ALA A 102 13.76 14.05 5.02
CA ALA A 102 14.11 14.93 6.14
C ALA A 102 13.07 14.79 7.28
N PRO A 103 13.48 14.88 8.58
CA PRO A 103 12.61 14.51 9.70
C PRO A 103 11.24 15.20 9.70
N GLY A 104 11.20 16.51 9.48
CA GLY A 104 9.94 17.26 9.44
C GLY A 104 9.04 16.84 8.27
N ASN A 105 9.61 16.63 7.09
CA ASN A 105 8.87 16.17 5.90
C ASN A 105 8.38 14.74 6.09
N TYR A 106 9.22 13.87 6.67
CA TYR A 106 8.85 12.49 6.96
C TYR A 106 7.65 12.40 7.90
N GLU A 107 7.67 13.12 9.03
CA GLU A 107 6.55 13.12 9.98
C GLU A 107 5.26 13.71 9.38
N ALA A 108 5.36 14.77 8.59
CA ALA A 108 4.22 15.33 7.87
C ALA A 108 3.63 14.33 6.85
N SER A 109 4.50 13.66 6.09
CA SER A 109 4.09 12.63 5.12
C SER A 109 3.47 11.44 5.81
N LEU A 110 4.04 10.98 6.94
CA LEU A 110 3.51 9.88 7.74
C LEU A 110 2.10 10.21 8.25
N ALA A 111 1.90 11.41 8.83
CA ALA A 111 0.59 11.84 9.31
C ALA A 111 -0.45 11.92 8.19
N ALA A 112 -0.07 12.48 7.04
CA ALA A 112 -0.94 12.57 5.86
C ALA A 112 -1.31 11.16 5.35
N GLN A 113 -0.34 10.25 5.24
CA GLN A 113 -0.57 8.88 4.77
C GLN A 113 -1.49 8.10 5.72
N VAL A 114 -1.30 8.23 7.03
CA VAL A 114 -2.21 7.63 8.02
C VAL A 114 -3.63 8.13 7.84
N THR A 115 -3.81 9.44 7.65
CA THR A 115 -5.16 10.03 7.45
C THR A 115 -5.81 9.48 6.19
N MET A 116 -5.06 9.41 5.09
CA MET A 116 -5.57 8.85 3.82
C MET A 116 -5.89 7.36 3.93
N MET A 117 -5.04 6.57 4.60
CA MET A 117 -5.28 5.12 4.76
C MET A 117 -6.50 4.84 5.63
N LYS A 118 -6.72 5.59 6.72
CA LYS A 118 -7.93 5.47 7.54
C LYS A 118 -9.19 5.84 6.77
N LEU A 119 -9.13 6.90 5.97
CA LEU A 119 -10.24 7.27 5.09
C LEU A 119 -10.49 6.18 4.06
N ALA A 120 -9.44 5.69 3.39
CA ALA A 120 -9.55 4.63 2.39
C ALA A 120 -10.16 3.35 2.98
N GLU A 121 -9.76 2.95 4.19
CA GLU A 121 -10.32 1.76 4.87
C GLU A 121 -11.83 1.92 5.12
N ALA A 122 -12.25 3.08 5.63
CA ALA A 122 -13.66 3.37 5.89
C ALA A 122 -14.50 3.38 4.60
N GLU A 123 -14.00 4.05 3.56
CA GLU A 123 -14.70 4.17 2.27
C GLU A 123 -14.76 2.80 1.54
N TRP A 124 -13.69 2.01 1.60
CA TRP A 124 -13.69 0.64 1.06
C TRP A 124 -14.72 -0.25 1.74
N ALA A 125 -14.79 -0.22 3.07
CA ALA A 125 -15.79 -0.99 3.81
C ALA A 125 -17.21 -0.62 3.37
N GLY A 126 -17.49 0.68 3.23
CA GLY A 126 -18.77 1.20 2.73
C GLY A 126 -19.06 0.75 1.29
N LEU A 127 -18.09 0.90 0.38
CA LEU A 127 -18.24 0.53 -1.03
C LEU A 127 -18.49 -0.98 -1.19
N MET A 128 -17.75 -1.83 -0.49
CA MET A 128 -17.92 -3.28 -0.55
C MET A 128 -19.26 -3.74 0.05
N ALA A 129 -19.73 -3.08 1.08
CA ALA A 129 -21.06 -3.36 1.63
C ALA A 129 -22.17 -3.02 0.61
N ARG A 130 -22.08 -1.85 -0.03
CA ARG A 130 -23.08 -1.41 -1.03
C ARG A 130 -23.06 -2.24 -2.31
N SER A 131 -21.87 -2.67 -2.76
CA SER A 131 -21.72 -3.52 -3.95
C SER A 131 -21.99 -5.01 -3.69
N GLY A 132 -22.21 -5.43 -2.43
CA GLY A 132 -22.41 -6.83 -2.07
C GLY A 132 -21.16 -7.71 -2.20
N THR A 133 -19.97 -7.09 -2.31
CA THR A 133 -18.68 -7.79 -2.52
C THR A 133 -17.91 -8.05 -1.23
N ALA A 134 -18.42 -7.64 -0.06
CA ALA A 134 -17.74 -7.83 1.24
C ALA A 134 -17.35 -9.30 1.51
N ARG A 135 -18.11 -10.27 0.99
CA ARG A 135 -17.81 -11.71 1.09
C ARG A 135 -16.54 -12.14 0.35
N MET A 136 -16.01 -11.31 -0.55
CA MET A 136 -14.77 -11.60 -1.30
C MET A 136 -13.52 -11.29 -0.47
N LEU A 137 -13.67 -10.50 0.60
CA LEU A 137 -12.55 -10.17 1.48
C LEU A 137 -12.22 -11.35 2.40
N ARG A 138 -10.94 -11.60 2.53
CA ARG A 138 -10.34 -12.50 3.52
C ARG A 138 -9.58 -11.65 4.52
N GLU A 139 -9.79 -11.90 5.81
CA GLU A 139 -9.18 -11.18 6.92
C GLU A 139 -8.04 -12.01 7.52
N ASP A 140 -7.11 -12.45 6.66
CA ASP A 140 -6.02 -13.35 7.03
C ASP A 140 -4.89 -12.61 7.79
N GLY A 141 -4.84 -11.29 7.70
CA GLY A 141 -3.74 -10.49 8.22
C GLY A 141 -2.49 -10.58 7.34
N SER A 142 -1.38 -10.06 7.85
CA SER A 142 -0.07 -10.11 7.21
C SER A 142 0.98 -10.50 8.24
N LEU A 143 1.95 -11.30 7.84
CA LEU A 143 3.06 -11.75 8.68
C LEU A 143 4.39 -11.31 8.04
N GLU A 144 5.02 -10.27 8.62
CA GLU A 144 6.37 -9.84 8.26
C GLU A 144 7.39 -10.71 8.99
N LEU A 145 8.32 -11.31 8.24
CA LEU A 145 9.26 -12.31 8.76
C LEU A 145 10.69 -11.75 8.82
N TYR A 146 11.46 -12.15 9.82
CA TYR A 146 12.84 -11.73 10.04
C TYR A 146 13.77 -12.93 10.15
N GLU A 147 14.90 -12.86 9.45
CA GLU A 147 15.93 -13.93 9.44
C GLU A 147 17.01 -13.69 10.52
N SER A 148 17.06 -12.48 11.12
CA SER A 148 18.04 -12.14 12.14
C SER A 148 17.50 -11.18 13.18
N GLU A 149 18.11 -11.21 14.39
CA GLU A 149 17.86 -10.24 15.46
C GLU A 149 18.18 -8.79 15.02
N SER A 150 19.19 -8.60 14.18
CA SER A 150 19.56 -7.27 13.66
C SER A 150 18.48 -6.71 12.74
N GLU A 151 17.89 -7.54 11.90
CA GLU A 151 16.81 -7.17 11.01
C GLU A 151 15.55 -6.82 11.80
N PHE A 152 15.16 -7.67 12.75
CA PHE A 152 14.05 -7.40 13.64
C PHE A 152 14.25 -6.08 14.41
N LYS A 153 15.42 -5.86 15.03
CA LYS A 153 15.72 -4.60 15.74
C LYS A 153 15.67 -3.37 14.82
N ALA A 154 16.10 -3.50 13.58
CA ALA A 154 16.03 -2.41 12.60
C ALA A 154 14.58 -2.04 12.25
N SER A 155 13.63 -2.98 12.31
CA SER A 155 12.21 -2.75 12.02
C SER A 155 11.46 -2.04 13.15
N LEU A 156 11.93 -2.13 14.40
CA LEU A 156 11.22 -1.64 15.60
C LEU A 156 10.84 -0.16 15.54
N SER A 157 11.67 0.68 14.92
CA SER A 157 11.35 2.11 14.75
C SER A 157 10.10 2.32 13.89
N GLY A 158 9.94 1.51 12.84
CA GLY A 158 8.76 1.51 11.98
C GLY A 158 7.51 1.01 12.73
N TRP A 159 7.64 -0.03 13.54
CA TRP A 159 6.55 -0.53 14.37
C TRP A 159 6.14 0.47 15.44
N SER A 160 7.09 1.13 16.09
CA SER A 160 6.80 2.22 17.04
C SER A 160 6.06 3.38 16.36
N ALA A 161 6.41 3.72 15.12
CA ALA A 161 5.69 4.73 14.36
C ALA A 161 4.23 4.30 14.09
N ARG A 162 3.99 3.06 13.64
CA ARG A 162 2.63 2.52 13.44
C ARG A 162 1.81 2.52 14.72
N GLN A 163 2.42 2.13 15.84
CA GLN A 163 1.77 2.10 17.16
C GLN A 163 1.27 3.49 17.60
N ARG A 164 2.04 4.56 17.35
CA ARG A 164 1.64 5.95 17.66
C ARG A 164 0.32 6.35 17.00
N PHE A 165 -0.02 5.74 15.85
CA PHE A 165 -1.24 6.00 15.10
C PHE A 165 -2.35 4.96 15.32
N GLY A 166 -2.17 4.07 16.29
CA GLY A 166 -3.16 3.08 16.68
C GLY A 166 -3.25 1.87 15.74
N ILE A 167 -2.24 1.61 14.91
CA ILE A 167 -2.17 0.41 14.07
C ILE A 167 -1.79 -0.77 14.96
N GLY A 168 -2.68 -1.78 15.03
CA GLY A 168 -2.49 -2.99 15.80
C GLY A 168 -1.51 -3.95 15.14
N PHE A 169 -0.57 -4.48 15.92
CA PHE A 169 0.33 -5.55 15.52
C PHE A 169 0.81 -6.32 16.75
N ARG A 170 1.40 -7.50 16.54
CA ARG A 170 2.09 -8.25 17.59
C ARG A 170 3.35 -8.89 17.05
N HIS A 171 4.43 -8.83 17.82
CA HIS A 171 5.65 -9.58 17.53
C HIS A 171 5.48 -11.03 18.02
N VAL A 172 6.00 -11.96 17.24
CA VAL A 172 5.88 -13.40 17.48
C VAL A 172 7.21 -14.10 17.22
N GLU A 173 7.47 -15.19 17.95
CA GLU A 173 8.65 -16.03 17.78
C GLU A 173 8.35 -17.48 18.21
N GLY A 174 9.23 -18.42 17.88
CA GLY A 174 9.11 -19.81 18.30
C GLY A 174 7.81 -20.48 17.85
N SER A 175 7.10 -21.09 18.82
CA SER A 175 5.82 -21.79 18.55
C SER A 175 4.75 -20.89 18.01
N ASP A 176 4.64 -19.64 18.51
CA ASP A 176 3.61 -18.69 18.07
C ASP A 176 3.75 -18.34 16.59
N LEU A 177 4.99 -18.33 16.08
CA LEU A 177 5.25 -18.11 14.66
C LEU A 177 4.79 -19.31 13.82
N ALA A 178 5.06 -20.54 14.30
CA ALA A 178 4.64 -21.76 13.64
C ALA A 178 3.12 -21.97 13.65
N ASP A 179 2.44 -21.51 14.71
CA ASP A 179 0.98 -21.57 14.84
C ASP A 179 0.29 -20.61 13.85
N LEU A 180 0.91 -19.44 13.58
CA LEU A 180 0.40 -18.50 12.59
C LEU A 180 0.60 -18.99 11.15
N GLN A 181 1.74 -19.59 10.87
CA GLN A 181 2.07 -20.10 9.54
C GLN A 181 2.88 -21.39 9.66
N SER A 182 2.22 -22.50 9.43
CA SER A 182 2.89 -23.82 9.39
C SER A 182 3.82 -23.93 8.17
N GLY A 183 4.91 -24.69 8.32
CA GLY A 183 5.83 -24.98 7.22
C GLY A 183 6.80 -23.86 6.87
N LEU A 184 6.94 -22.84 7.72
CA LEU A 184 7.97 -21.81 7.56
C LEU A 184 9.37 -22.42 7.66
N SER A 185 10.29 -21.91 6.83
CA SER A 185 11.71 -22.28 6.92
C SER A 185 12.28 -21.89 8.29
N PRO A 186 13.13 -22.73 8.92
CA PRO A 186 13.80 -22.43 10.18
C PRO A 186 14.71 -21.19 10.15
N ARG A 187 15.00 -20.65 8.96
CA ARG A 187 15.74 -19.39 8.82
C ARG A 187 15.01 -18.19 9.42
N PHE A 188 13.67 -18.23 9.46
CA PHE A 188 12.87 -17.16 10.04
C PHE A 188 12.76 -17.36 11.56
N ILE A 189 13.40 -16.45 12.30
CA ILE A 189 13.48 -16.55 13.76
C ILE A 189 12.41 -15.78 14.49
N LYS A 190 11.86 -14.73 13.85
CA LYS A 190 10.81 -13.86 14.38
C LYS A 190 9.86 -13.41 13.28
N GLY A 191 8.67 -12.96 13.70
CA GLY A 191 7.70 -12.31 12.83
C GLY A 191 6.98 -11.17 13.52
N THR A 192 6.31 -10.35 12.73
CA THR A 192 5.33 -9.38 13.21
C THR A 192 4.02 -9.60 12.47
N PHE A 193 2.99 -9.93 13.21
CA PHE A 193 1.66 -10.15 12.67
C PHE A 193 0.84 -8.86 12.74
N VAL A 194 0.20 -8.50 11.62
CA VAL A 194 -0.65 -7.32 11.47
C VAL A 194 -2.06 -7.77 11.06
N PRO A 195 -3.04 -7.79 11.97
CA PRO A 195 -4.36 -8.33 11.69
C PRO A 195 -5.18 -7.49 10.72
N GLY A 196 -4.86 -6.21 10.55
CA GLY A 196 -5.61 -5.28 9.71
C GLY A 196 -5.43 -5.45 8.20
N TRP A 197 -4.57 -6.36 7.74
CA TRP A 197 -4.45 -6.67 6.33
C TRP A 197 -5.60 -7.56 5.87
N LYS A 198 -6.09 -7.25 4.66
CA LYS A 198 -7.14 -8.03 4.01
C LYS A 198 -6.68 -8.42 2.61
N THR A 199 -7.20 -9.53 2.09
CA THR A 199 -6.87 -9.99 0.74
C THR A 199 -8.16 -10.37 0.00
N VAL A 200 -8.07 -10.44 -1.33
CA VAL A 200 -9.07 -11.09 -2.18
C VAL A 200 -8.40 -12.24 -2.93
N ALA A 201 -9.17 -13.25 -3.29
CA ALA A 201 -8.64 -14.41 -4.00
C ALA A 201 -8.21 -14.08 -5.43
N ASP A 202 -8.91 -13.12 -6.06
CA ASP A 202 -8.64 -12.65 -7.40
C ASP A 202 -8.78 -11.12 -7.42
N PRO A 203 -7.76 -10.38 -7.86
CA PRO A 203 -7.80 -8.91 -7.93
C PRO A 203 -8.63 -8.37 -9.09
N LYS A 204 -9.12 -9.23 -9.99
CA LYS A 204 -9.95 -8.88 -11.15
C LYS A 204 -11.43 -9.08 -10.92
#